data_7caec72dd719b22e3e807eafa300c3c6
#
_entry.id   7caec72dd719b22e3e807eafa300c3c6
#
_cell.length_a   1.000
_cell.length_b   1.000
_cell.length_c   1.000
_cell.angle_alpha   90.00
_cell.angle_beta   90.00
_cell.angle_gamma   90.00
#
_symmetry.space_group_name_H-M   'P 1'
#
loop_
_entity.id
_entity.type
_entity.pdbx_description
1 polymer ?
#
loop_
_entity_poly.entity_id
_entity_poly.type
_entity_poly.pdbx_seq_one_letter_code
_entity_poly.pdbx_strand_id
1 'polypeptide(L)'
;MFGRRAGQNDRLRPVMMGSHIDSVATAGRFDGCLGVLGGLEVIRTLNDAGRSTLRPLVVAFFTDEEGARFGTDMLGSAVATGRIPLEDAHALRDRQDLSVRDELAAIGFLGTDEPRLEAPYAYLECHIEQGPVLRTAGVDIGVVTGVQGICWHELSIVGRSAHAGTTPMSLRADAGVAAARINLALREMVASGRFGPEFRATMGVIAPYPGLVNVVPGQVTATVDLRDPDTALLDAAEAAIIAFYAEAARLEGVTIQHRRSARTPYVAFDADIQRRVAEAADARGFSRAAIVSGAGHDAQELSRLCPAGMVFVPGEFDGISHNPRELSTERQCADGVNVLLDVACALAEQAATLEELS
;
A
#
# COMPACT_ATOMS: atom_id res chain seq x y z
N MET A 1 -3.17 14.51 11.19
CA MET A 1 -3.43 15.02 12.59
C MET A 1 -2.56 14.23 13.55
N PHE A 2 -2.06 14.87 14.63
CA PHE A 2 -1.14 14.21 15.56
C PHE A 2 -1.59 14.44 16.99
N GLY A 3 -1.72 13.33 17.75
CA GLY A 3 -2.00 13.35 19.19
C GLY A 3 -0.73 12.98 19.96
N ARG A 4 -0.23 13.86 20.84
CA ARG A 4 1.01 13.66 21.59
C ARG A 4 0.74 13.38 23.06
N ARG A 5 1.37 12.34 23.59
CA ARG A 5 1.47 12.04 25.01
C ARG A 5 2.90 12.34 25.49
N ALA A 6 3.02 13.16 26.53
CA ALA A 6 4.31 13.53 27.11
C ALA A 6 5.07 12.29 27.65
N GLY A 7 6.39 12.30 27.49
CA GLY A 7 7.32 11.38 28.12
C GLY A 7 7.91 11.97 29.40
N GLN A 8 8.83 11.24 30.03
CA GLN A 8 9.64 11.75 31.14
C GLN A 8 10.67 12.78 30.64
N ASN A 9 11.07 12.67 29.37
CA ASN A 9 11.92 13.62 28.68
C ASN A 9 11.33 14.00 27.33
N ASP A 10 10.63 15.14 27.32
CA ASP A 10 9.94 15.65 26.13
C ASP A 10 10.87 16.23 25.05
N ARG A 11 12.17 16.29 25.32
CA ARG A 11 13.17 16.73 24.33
C ARG A 11 13.61 15.57 23.42
N LEU A 12 13.35 14.34 23.82
CA LEU A 12 13.67 13.16 23.00
C LEU A 12 12.67 13.05 21.84
N ARG A 13 13.15 12.56 20.71
CA ARG A 13 12.31 12.25 19.57
C ARG A 13 11.24 11.21 19.95
N PRO A 14 9.98 11.42 19.58
CA PRO A 14 8.88 10.53 19.98
C PRO A 14 8.94 9.19 19.24
N VAL A 15 8.39 8.15 19.85
CA VAL A 15 7.93 6.99 19.12
C VAL A 15 6.52 7.30 18.58
N MET A 16 6.35 7.17 17.28
CA MET A 16 5.10 7.45 16.59
C MET A 16 4.41 6.16 16.20
N MET A 17 3.10 6.10 16.39
CA MET A 17 2.22 5.04 15.93
C MET A 17 1.11 5.67 15.09
N GLY A 18 0.57 4.95 14.14
CA GLY A 18 -0.57 5.49 13.38
C GLY A 18 -0.89 4.70 12.13
N SER A 19 -1.72 5.30 11.31
CA SER A 19 -2.19 4.88 10.00
C SER A 19 -3.13 5.95 9.45
N HIS A 20 -4.17 5.58 8.70
CA HIS A 20 -5.22 6.44 8.14
C HIS A 20 -6.62 6.06 8.64
N ILE A 21 -7.61 6.88 8.36
CA ILE A 21 -9.03 6.63 8.64
C ILE A 21 -9.93 6.91 7.43
N ASP A 22 -9.36 7.38 6.33
CA ASP A 22 -10.06 7.42 5.05
C ASP A 22 -10.16 6.01 4.45
N SER A 23 -10.96 5.86 3.43
CA SER A 23 -11.27 4.56 2.87
C SER A 23 -11.70 4.66 1.41
N VAL A 24 -11.60 3.56 0.66
CA VAL A 24 -12.16 3.44 -0.69
C VAL A 24 -13.70 3.44 -0.67
N ALA A 25 -14.33 3.61 -1.84
CA ALA A 25 -15.78 3.77 -1.96
C ALA A 25 -16.60 2.56 -1.46
N THR A 26 -16.03 1.36 -1.47
CA THR A 26 -16.68 0.12 -1.00
C THR A 26 -15.83 -0.53 0.09
N ALA A 27 -15.50 0.25 1.11
CA ALA A 27 -14.55 -0.12 2.14
C ALA A 27 -15.11 -1.08 3.19
N GLY A 28 -14.18 -1.70 3.90
CA GLY A 28 -14.36 -2.21 5.24
C GLY A 28 -14.23 -1.11 6.30
N ARG A 29 -13.95 -1.50 7.51
CA ARG A 29 -13.83 -0.58 8.67
C ARG A 29 -12.61 -0.86 9.54
N PHE A 30 -11.71 -1.71 9.10
CA PHE A 30 -10.49 -2.09 9.81
C PHE A 30 -9.26 -1.53 9.12
N ASP A 31 -9.33 -1.43 7.79
CA ASP A 31 -8.31 -0.87 6.93
C ASP A 31 -7.92 0.54 7.40
N GLY A 32 -6.65 0.75 7.72
CA GLY A 32 -6.11 1.97 8.34
C GLY A 32 -6.62 2.25 9.76
N CYS A 33 -7.93 2.15 9.97
CA CYS A 33 -8.57 2.46 11.26
C CYS A 33 -7.98 1.65 12.42
N LEU A 34 -7.58 0.39 12.20
CA LEU A 34 -6.96 -0.44 13.23
C LEU A 34 -5.67 0.19 13.76
N GLY A 35 -4.81 0.74 12.90
CA GLY A 35 -3.55 1.35 13.30
C GLY A 35 -3.73 2.62 14.12
N VAL A 36 -4.67 3.47 13.73
CA VAL A 36 -5.00 4.71 14.47
C VAL A 36 -5.63 4.37 15.82
N LEU A 37 -6.67 3.55 15.85
CA LEU A 37 -7.37 3.18 17.08
C LEU A 37 -6.49 2.33 18.00
N GLY A 38 -5.65 1.46 17.44
CA GLY A 38 -4.64 0.69 18.18
C GLY A 38 -3.62 1.60 18.86
N GLY A 39 -3.12 2.63 18.16
CA GLY A 39 -2.24 3.64 18.75
C GLY A 39 -2.91 4.41 19.90
N LEU A 40 -4.18 4.79 19.74
CA LEU A 40 -4.96 5.43 20.82
C LEU A 40 -5.16 4.49 22.01
N GLU A 41 -5.42 3.20 21.78
CA GLU A 41 -5.58 2.21 22.85
C GLU A 41 -4.26 1.96 23.59
N VAL A 42 -3.11 1.99 22.92
CA VAL A 42 -1.80 1.99 23.57
C VAL A 42 -1.66 3.16 24.54
N ILE A 43 -2.00 4.38 24.10
CA ILE A 43 -1.97 5.58 24.97
C ILE A 43 -2.91 5.41 26.16
N ARG A 44 -4.14 4.95 25.94
CA ARG A 44 -5.13 4.72 26.98
C ARG A 44 -4.67 3.70 28.00
N THR A 45 -4.18 2.54 27.55
CA THR A 45 -3.64 1.48 28.41
C THR A 45 -2.53 2.00 29.33
N LEU A 46 -1.60 2.79 28.79
CA LEU A 46 -0.53 3.39 29.59
C LEU A 46 -1.03 4.41 30.60
N ASN A 47 -2.06 5.19 30.25
CA ASN A 47 -2.69 6.14 31.16
C ASN A 47 -3.41 5.43 32.31
N ASP A 48 -4.22 4.41 32.00
CA ASP A 48 -4.97 3.62 32.97
C ASP A 48 -4.04 2.87 33.94
N ALA A 49 -2.86 2.42 33.44
CA ALA A 49 -1.82 1.80 34.24
C ALA A 49 -0.94 2.81 35.01
N GLY A 50 -1.13 4.12 34.86
CA GLY A 50 -0.27 5.16 35.46
C GLY A 50 1.20 5.07 35.03
N ARG A 51 1.48 4.43 33.88
CA ARG A 51 2.86 4.20 33.40
C ARG A 51 3.30 5.34 32.49
N SER A 52 4.41 5.98 32.81
CA SER A 52 5.09 6.94 31.92
C SER A 52 6.21 6.25 31.15
N THR A 53 6.50 6.76 29.96
CA THR A 53 7.60 6.33 29.09
C THR A 53 8.72 7.37 29.10
N LEU A 54 9.95 6.96 28.83
CA LEU A 54 11.08 7.90 28.76
C LEU A 54 10.87 8.89 27.59
N ARG A 55 10.59 8.39 26.37
CA ARG A 55 10.28 9.19 25.18
C ARG A 55 8.79 9.52 25.13
N PRO A 56 8.41 10.65 24.52
CA PRO A 56 7.01 10.91 24.18
C PRO A 56 6.47 9.85 23.21
N LEU A 57 5.16 9.67 23.23
CA LEU A 57 4.43 8.88 22.26
C LEU A 57 3.55 9.79 21.40
N VAL A 58 3.45 9.51 20.12
CA VAL A 58 2.58 10.23 19.18
C VAL A 58 1.68 9.23 18.48
N VAL A 59 0.39 9.55 18.38
CA VAL A 59 -0.52 8.87 17.46
C VAL A 59 -0.80 9.80 16.30
N ALA A 60 -0.53 9.31 15.08
CA ALA A 60 -0.79 10.00 13.84
C ALA A 60 -1.95 9.36 13.11
N PHE A 61 -2.80 10.18 12.46
CA PHE A 61 -3.57 9.69 11.34
C PHE A 61 -3.38 10.61 10.11
N PHE A 62 -3.09 9.97 9.00
CA PHE A 62 -2.79 10.62 7.75
C PHE A 62 -4.06 10.76 6.91
N THR A 63 -4.04 11.67 5.96
CA THR A 63 -5.19 12.03 5.13
C THR A 63 -5.01 11.44 3.75
N ASP A 64 -6.09 10.86 3.18
CA ASP A 64 -6.17 10.36 1.80
C ASP A 64 -5.02 9.38 1.48
N GLU A 65 -4.83 8.38 2.36
CA GLU A 65 -3.87 7.30 2.14
C GLU A 65 -4.25 6.48 0.92
N GLU A 66 -5.52 6.16 0.81
CA GLU A 66 -6.12 5.35 -0.24
C GLU A 66 -6.16 6.06 -1.62
N GLY A 67 -5.93 7.37 -1.67
CA GLY A 67 -5.98 8.14 -2.90
C GLY A 67 -7.33 8.09 -3.63
N ALA A 68 -8.37 7.64 -2.94
CA ALA A 68 -9.67 7.33 -3.55
C ALA A 68 -10.36 8.55 -4.14
N ARG A 69 -10.13 9.73 -3.58
CA ARG A 69 -10.76 10.98 -4.01
C ARG A 69 -9.86 11.81 -4.94
N PHE A 70 -8.59 12.00 -4.58
CA PHE A 70 -7.69 12.91 -5.30
C PHE A 70 -6.66 12.19 -6.17
N GLY A 71 -6.68 10.86 -6.21
CA GLY A 71 -5.89 10.05 -7.15
C GLY A 71 -4.40 9.95 -6.81
N THR A 72 -4.02 10.30 -5.60
CA THR A 72 -2.64 10.20 -5.10
C THR A 72 -2.66 9.47 -3.78
N ASP A 73 -2.13 8.26 -3.74
CA ASP A 73 -2.02 7.43 -2.56
C ASP A 73 -1.04 7.98 -1.52
N MET A 74 -1.26 7.65 -0.27
CA MET A 74 -0.44 8.07 0.89
C MET A 74 -0.24 9.59 0.96
N LEU A 75 -1.26 10.40 0.53
CA LEU A 75 -1.11 11.84 0.36
C LEU A 75 -0.62 12.52 1.64
N GLY A 76 -1.25 12.25 2.78
CA GLY A 76 -0.93 12.90 4.04
C GLY A 76 0.47 12.58 4.56
N SER A 77 0.88 11.30 4.52
CA SER A 77 2.23 10.88 4.93
C SER A 77 3.29 11.33 3.95
N ALA A 78 2.98 11.37 2.64
CA ALA A 78 3.89 11.89 1.61
C ALA A 78 4.19 13.39 1.79
N VAL A 79 3.19 14.20 2.18
CA VAL A 79 3.41 15.60 2.54
C VAL A 79 4.20 15.71 3.85
N ALA A 80 3.82 14.93 4.85
CA ALA A 80 4.47 14.95 6.16
C ALA A 80 5.96 14.56 6.09
N THR A 81 6.33 13.66 5.17
CA THR A 81 7.73 13.27 4.92
C THR A 81 8.47 14.17 3.92
N GLY A 82 7.76 15.10 3.29
CA GLY A 82 8.30 16.03 2.30
C GLY A 82 8.52 15.44 0.90
N ARG A 83 7.93 14.26 0.61
CA ARG A 83 7.94 13.68 -0.74
C ARG A 83 7.07 14.49 -1.70
N ILE A 84 5.93 14.96 -1.23
CA ILE A 84 5.03 15.83 -1.97
C ILE A 84 5.05 17.23 -1.31
N PRO A 85 5.36 18.30 -2.05
CA PRO A 85 5.23 19.66 -1.53
C PRO A 85 3.78 19.97 -1.12
N LEU A 86 3.60 20.70 -0.01
CA LEU A 86 2.27 21.03 0.50
C LEU A 86 1.40 21.76 -0.53
N GLU A 87 2.00 22.66 -1.31
CA GLU A 87 1.27 23.42 -2.34
C GLU A 87 0.75 22.52 -3.46
N ASP A 88 1.56 21.52 -3.87
CA ASP A 88 1.16 20.54 -4.88
C ASP A 88 0.01 19.66 -4.37
N ALA A 89 0.11 19.19 -3.11
CA ALA A 89 -0.96 18.43 -2.47
C ALA A 89 -2.26 19.24 -2.38
N HIS A 90 -2.18 20.50 -1.95
CA HIS A 90 -3.32 21.40 -1.86
C HIS A 90 -3.97 21.70 -3.22
N ALA A 91 -3.20 21.64 -4.31
CA ALA A 91 -3.68 21.89 -5.67
C ALA A 91 -4.33 20.67 -6.33
N LEU A 92 -4.19 19.45 -5.77
CA LEU A 92 -4.85 18.25 -6.29
C LEU A 92 -6.36 18.46 -6.31
N ARG A 93 -7.01 17.95 -7.37
CA ARG A 93 -8.44 18.12 -7.58
C ARG A 93 -9.13 16.78 -7.76
N ASP A 94 -10.32 16.69 -7.23
CA ASP A 94 -11.20 15.55 -7.44
C ASP A 94 -11.97 15.64 -8.78
N ARG A 95 -12.84 14.65 -9.02
CA ARG A 95 -13.66 14.58 -10.25
C ARG A 95 -14.68 15.72 -10.40
N GLN A 96 -14.97 16.45 -9.32
CA GLN A 96 -15.85 17.63 -9.29
C GLN A 96 -15.06 18.95 -9.38
N ASP A 97 -13.75 18.87 -9.64
CA ASP A 97 -12.84 20.05 -9.69
C ASP A 97 -12.67 20.77 -8.33
N LEU A 98 -12.98 20.09 -7.21
CA LEU A 98 -12.75 20.60 -5.86
C LEU A 98 -11.32 20.30 -5.42
N SER A 99 -10.63 21.29 -4.85
CA SER A 99 -9.25 21.09 -4.40
C SER A 99 -9.16 20.49 -3.00
N VAL A 100 -8.06 19.78 -2.71
CA VAL A 100 -7.74 19.31 -1.34
C VAL A 100 -7.80 20.48 -0.35
N ARG A 101 -7.23 21.63 -0.71
CA ARG A 101 -7.22 22.82 0.13
C ARG A 101 -8.62 23.31 0.49
N ASP A 102 -9.49 23.41 -0.53
CA ASP A 102 -10.86 23.92 -0.32
C ASP A 102 -11.67 22.97 0.56
N GLU A 103 -11.50 21.67 0.36
CA GLU A 103 -12.19 20.65 1.14
C GLU A 103 -11.69 20.60 2.60
N LEU A 104 -10.38 20.68 2.83
CA LEU A 104 -9.84 20.77 4.19
C LEU A 104 -10.31 22.04 4.91
N ALA A 105 -10.40 23.16 4.19
CA ALA A 105 -10.94 24.41 4.74
C ALA A 105 -12.43 24.27 5.07
N ALA A 106 -13.23 23.67 4.18
CA ALA A 106 -14.67 23.48 4.36
C ALA A 106 -15.02 22.65 5.60
N ILE A 107 -14.20 21.65 5.93
CA ILE A 107 -14.39 20.82 7.13
C ILE A 107 -13.62 21.34 8.36
N GLY A 108 -12.91 22.48 8.26
CA GLY A 108 -12.17 23.09 9.37
C GLY A 108 -10.85 22.41 9.72
N PHE A 109 -10.28 21.59 8.83
CA PHE A 109 -9.05 20.82 9.05
C PHE A 109 -7.86 21.27 8.18
N LEU A 110 -7.92 22.44 7.55
CA LEU A 110 -6.80 22.96 6.77
C LEU A 110 -5.53 23.13 7.64
N GLY A 111 -5.72 23.46 8.92
CA GLY A 111 -4.61 23.67 9.85
C GLY A 111 -3.85 24.99 9.57
N THR A 112 -2.95 25.31 10.47
CA THR A 112 -2.06 26.49 10.39
C THR A 112 -0.59 26.11 10.56
N ASP A 113 -0.33 24.86 11.00
CA ASP A 113 1.00 24.39 11.32
C ASP A 113 1.69 23.83 10.08
N GLU A 114 3.03 23.89 10.08
CA GLU A 114 3.83 23.20 9.05
C GLU A 114 3.62 21.69 9.16
N PRO A 115 3.11 21.04 8.12
CA PRO A 115 2.80 19.60 8.19
C PRO A 115 4.03 18.69 8.11
N ARG A 116 5.20 19.24 7.73
CA ARG A 116 6.42 18.46 7.61
C ARG A 116 6.90 18.00 8.98
N LEU A 117 7.06 16.70 9.13
CA LEU A 117 7.51 16.10 10.37
C LEU A 117 9.01 16.30 10.58
N GLU A 118 9.39 16.61 11.81
CA GLU A 118 10.72 16.26 12.30
C GLU A 118 10.76 14.74 12.45
N ALA A 119 11.91 14.13 12.09
CA ALA A 119 12.05 12.67 12.12
C ALA A 119 11.72 12.11 13.52
N PRO A 120 10.70 11.27 13.69
CA PRO A 120 10.46 10.58 14.94
C PRO A 120 11.60 9.61 15.26
N TYR A 121 11.67 9.10 16.48
CA TYR A 121 12.63 8.07 16.84
C TYR A 121 12.37 6.77 16.08
N ALA A 122 11.11 6.39 15.97
CA ALA A 122 10.63 5.26 15.18
C ALA A 122 9.15 5.44 14.82
N TYR A 123 8.69 4.76 13.78
CA TYR A 123 7.28 4.67 13.39
C TYR A 123 6.80 3.23 13.40
N LEU A 124 5.63 3.00 13.98
CA LEU A 124 4.98 1.70 14.05
C LEU A 124 3.56 1.78 13.50
N GLU A 125 3.16 0.79 12.70
CA GLU A 125 1.81 0.69 12.17
C GLU A 125 1.24 -0.72 12.39
N CYS A 126 0.09 -0.81 13.06
CA CYS A 126 -0.67 -2.04 13.16
C CYS A 126 -1.76 -2.03 12.10
N HIS A 127 -1.85 -3.08 11.31
CA HIS A 127 -2.78 -3.12 10.18
C HIS A 127 -3.36 -4.52 9.96
N ILE A 128 -4.46 -4.62 9.24
CA ILE A 128 -4.94 -5.90 8.73
C ILE A 128 -4.03 -6.33 7.56
N GLU A 129 -3.89 -7.62 7.32
CA GLU A 129 -3.06 -8.14 6.22
C GLU A 129 -3.57 -7.72 4.83
N GLN A 130 -4.86 -7.48 4.68
CA GLN A 130 -5.55 -7.27 3.40
C GLN A 130 -5.35 -8.46 2.43
N GLY A 131 -5.10 -9.65 2.96
CA GLY A 131 -4.79 -10.85 2.21
C GLY A 131 -5.04 -12.13 3.01
N PRO A 132 -4.93 -13.31 2.37
CA PRO A 132 -5.30 -14.59 2.96
C PRO A 132 -4.15 -15.34 3.65
N VAL A 133 -2.91 -14.83 3.64
CA VAL A 133 -1.71 -15.63 3.97
C VAL A 133 -1.71 -16.03 5.44
N LEU A 134 -1.85 -15.08 6.36
CA LEU A 134 -1.86 -15.34 7.81
C LEU A 134 -3.04 -16.26 8.18
N ARG A 135 -4.22 -15.95 7.65
CA ARG A 135 -5.42 -16.75 7.89
C ARG A 135 -5.26 -18.18 7.41
N THR A 136 -4.78 -18.38 6.19
CA THR A 136 -4.57 -19.70 5.59
C THR A 136 -3.51 -20.51 6.33
N ALA A 137 -2.46 -19.86 6.81
CA ALA A 137 -1.39 -20.47 7.58
C ALA A 137 -1.75 -20.69 9.06
N GLY A 138 -2.86 -20.14 9.55
CA GLY A 138 -3.25 -20.19 10.97
C GLY A 138 -2.28 -19.43 11.87
N VAL A 139 -1.76 -18.31 11.41
CA VAL A 139 -0.76 -17.48 12.10
C VAL A 139 -1.43 -16.26 12.71
N ASP A 140 -1.11 -15.94 13.96
CA ASP A 140 -1.73 -14.87 14.72
C ASP A 140 -1.16 -13.49 14.35
N ILE A 141 0.16 -13.39 14.08
CA ILE A 141 0.87 -12.11 13.85
C ILE A 141 1.76 -12.18 12.60
N GLY A 142 1.59 -11.22 11.71
CA GLY A 142 2.52 -10.95 10.61
C GLY A 142 3.61 -9.96 11.04
N VAL A 143 4.87 -10.38 10.95
CA VAL A 143 6.04 -9.50 11.06
C VAL A 143 6.30 -8.96 9.67
N VAL A 144 5.91 -7.71 9.41
CA VAL A 144 5.99 -7.15 8.06
C VAL A 144 7.44 -6.77 7.75
N THR A 145 7.99 -7.37 6.69
CA THR A 145 9.38 -7.15 6.30
C THR A 145 9.57 -5.95 5.37
N GLY A 146 8.49 -5.50 4.75
CA GLY A 146 8.51 -4.36 3.83
C GLY A 146 7.27 -4.33 2.95
N VAL A 147 7.25 -3.38 2.02
CA VAL A 147 6.20 -3.21 0.99
C VAL A 147 6.77 -3.57 -0.37
N GLN A 148 6.07 -4.41 -1.12
CA GLN A 148 6.52 -4.88 -2.44
C GLN A 148 6.70 -3.74 -3.45
N GLY A 149 7.61 -3.94 -4.41
CA GLY A 149 7.76 -3.04 -5.53
C GLY A 149 6.58 -3.14 -6.51
N ILE A 150 6.26 -2.03 -7.15
CA ILE A 150 5.13 -1.91 -8.10
C ILE A 150 5.65 -1.38 -9.44
N CYS A 151 5.12 -1.91 -10.54
CA CYS A 151 5.33 -1.40 -11.89
C CYS A 151 4.01 -1.44 -12.66
N TRP A 152 3.49 -0.27 -13.01
CA TRP A 152 2.23 -0.15 -13.76
C TRP A 152 2.47 0.34 -15.17
N HIS A 153 1.79 -0.29 -16.12
CA HIS A 153 1.72 0.18 -17.51
C HIS A 153 0.29 0.50 -17.92
N GLU A 154 0.16 1.53 -18.72
CA GLU A 154 -1.01 1.81 -19.54
C GLU A 154 -0.71 1.41 -20.98
N LEU A 155 -1.66 0.71 -21.60
CA LEU A 155 -1.54 0.21 -22.97
C LEU A 155 -2.60 0.85 -23.85
N SER A 156 -2.19 1.29 -25.06
CA SER A 156 -3.07 1.59 -26.17
C SER A 156 -2.76 0.61 -27.31
N ILE A 157 -3.71 -0.27 -27.60
CA ILE A 157 -3.61 -1.30 -28.63
C ILE A 157 -4.50 -0.87 -29.77
N VAL A 158 -3.92 -0.61 -30.95
CA VAL A 158 -4.64 -0.11 -32.13
C VAL A 158 -4.54 -1.12 -33.26
N GLY A 159 -5.66 -1.65 -33.63
CA GLY A 159 -5.89 -2.53 -34.77
C GLY A 159 -6.84 -1.89 -35.80
N ARG A 160 -7.79 -2.68 -36.28
CA ARG A 160 -8.77 -2.23 -37.28
C ARG A 160 -10.16 -2.80 -36.97
N SER A 161 -11.13 -1.94 -36.74
CA SER A 161 -12.53 -2.36 -36.63
C SER A 161 -13.02 -2.97 -37.96
N ALA A 162 -13.72 -4.09 -37.88
CA ALA A 162 -14.22 -4.82 -39.02
C ALA A 162 -15.51 -5.57 -38.67
N HIS A 163 -16.29 -5.94 -39.64
CA HIS A 163 -17.51 -6.73 -39.44
C HIS A 163 -17.14 -8.14 -38.99
N ALA A 164 -17.68 -8.58 -37.87
CA ALA A 164 -17.32 -9.87 -37.28
C ALA A 164 -17.67 -11.09 -38.13
N GLY A 165 -18.75 -11.02 -38.92
CA GLY A 165 -19.20 -12.12 -39.75
C GLY A 165 -18.63 -12.15 -41.17
N THR A 166 -18.30 -11.01 -41.77
CA THR A 166 -17.86 -10.93 -43.14
C THR A 166 -16.37 -10.77 -43.38
N THR A 167 -15.62 -10.39 -42.32
CA THR A 167 -14.17 -10.22 -42.43
C THR A 167 -13.46 -11.54 -42.13
N PRO A 168 -12.76 -12.14 -43.09
CA PRO A 168 -11.97 -13.36 -42.89
C PRO A 168 -10.93 -13.20 -41.78
N MET A 169 -10.67 -14.28 -41.03
CA MET A 169 -9.72 -14.25 -39.91
C MET A 169 -8.34 -13.75 -40.31
N SER A 170 -7.82 -14.15 -41.48
CA SER A 170 -6.51 -13.75 -42.01
C SER A 170 -6.35 -12.27 -42.37
N LEU A 171 -7.48 -11.54 -42.44
CA LEU A 171 -7.50 -10.10 -42.79
C LEU A 171 -7.79 -9.19 -41.59
N ARG A 172 -7.87 -9.79 -40.41
CA ARG A 172 -8.12 -9.04 -39.15
C ARG A 172 -6.85 -8.46 -38.56
N ALA A 173 -6.95 -7.28 -38.01
CA ALA A 173 -6.01 -6.71 -37.03
C ALA A 173 -6.81 -6.48 -35.74
N ASP A 174 -6.87 -7.54 -34.91
CA ASP A 174 -7.80 -7.61 -33.78
C ASP A 174 -7.11 -7.16 -32.48
N ALA A 175 -7.43 -5.93 -32.02
CA ALA A 175 -6.90 -5.39 -30.79
C ALA A 175 -7.35 -6.18 -29.55
N GLY A 176 -8.54 -6.80 -29.59
CA GLY A 176 -9.05 -7.63 -28.50
C GLY A 176 -8.24 -8.92 -28.31
N VAL A 177 -7.88 -9.59 -29.42
CA VAL A 177 -7.02 -10.79 -29.37
C VAL A 177 -5.62 -10.44 -28.87
N ALA A 178 -5.06 -9.31 -29.30
CA ALA A 178 -3.76 -8.84 -28.79
C ALA A 178 -3.80 -8.59 -27.28
N ALA A 179 -4.83 -7.95 -26.74
CA ALA A 179 -5.02 -7.77 -25.31
C ALA A 179 -5.16 -9.12 -24.56
N ALA A 180 -5.92 -10.06 -25.11
CA ALA A 180 -6.11 -11.39 -24.52
C ALA A 180 -4.77 -12.17 -24.46
N ARG A 181 -3.93 -12.08 -25.52
CA ARG A 181 -2.57 -12.68 -25.50
C ARG A 181 -1.69 -12.10 -24.41
N ILE A 182 -1.71 -10.78 -24.21
CA ILE A 182 -0.94 -10.12 -23.16
C ILE A 182 -1.43 -10.60 -21.78
N ASN A 183 -2.74 -10.64 -21.56
CA ASN A 183 -3.30 -11.13 -20.29
C ASN A 183 -2.94 -12.60 -20.01
N LEU A 184 -2.95 -13.45 -21.03
CA LEU A 184 -2.53 -14.84 -20.90
C LEU A 184 -1.02 -14.94 -20.60
N ALA A 185 -0.19 -14.14 -21.28
CA ALA A 185 1.24 -14.10 -21.02
C ALA A 185 1.59 -13.69 -19.59
N LEU A 186 0.85 -12.73 -18.98
CA LEU A 186 1.00 -12.38 -17.57
C LEU A 186 0.76 -13.59 -16.65
N ARG A 187 -0.29 -14.38 -16.93
CA ARG A 187 -0.58 -15.60 -16.17
C ARG A 187 0.52 -16.66 -16.34
N GLU A 188 1.03 -16.83 -17.55
CA GLU A 188 2.13 -17.75 -17.84
C GLU A 188 3.43 -17.31 -17.18
N MET A 189 3.73 -16.01 -17.15
CA MET A 189 4.88 -15.46 -16.43
C MET A 189 4.86 -15.85 -14.95
N VAL A 190 3.71 -15.68 -14.27
CA VAL A 190 3.52 -16.10 -12.87
C VAL A 190 3.66 -17.61 -12.73
N ALA A 191 2.95 -18.38 -13.56
CA ALA A 191 2.94 -19.85 -13.51
C ALA A 191 4.31 -20.49 -13.78
N SER A 192 5.18 -19.80 -14.54
CA SER A 192 6.53 -20.29 -14.85
C SER A 192 7.47 -20.35 -13.64
N GLY A 193 7.16 -19.59 -12.57
CA GLY A 193 8.04 -19.42 -11.40
C GLY A 193 9.36 -18.68 -11.70
N ARG A 194 9.56 -18.21 -12.94
CA ARG A 194 10.80 -17.56 -13.38
C ARG A 194 11.13 -16.28 -12.60
N PHE A 195 10.12 -15.56 -12.15
CA PHE A 195 10.22 -14.29 -11.44
C PHE A 195 10.03 -14.43 -9.92
N GLY A 196 10.17 -15.66 -9.40
CA GLY A 196 10.04 -15.93 -7.97
C GLY A 196 8.60 -16.24 -7.51
N PRO A 197 8.45 -16.72 -6.26
CA PRO A 197 7.15 -17.11 -5.71
C PRO A 197 6.25 -15.92 -5.34
N GLU A 198 6.86 -14.76 -5.09
CA GLU A 198 6.13 -13.56 -4.67
C GLU A 198 5.64 -12.71 -5.84
N PHE A 199 6.08 -13.02 -7.07
CA PHE A 199 5.69 -12.27 -8.26
C PHE A 199 4.18 -12.33 -8.51
N ARG A 200 3.57 -11.17 -8.71
CA ARG A 200 2.16 -11.00 -9.07
C ARG A 200 2.05 -10.18 -10.35
N ALA A 201 1.11 -10.55 -11.22
CA ALA A 201 0.85 -9.84 -12.46
C ALA A 201 -0.65 -9.82 -12.76
N THR A 202 -1.19 -8.65 -13.08
CA THR A 202 -2.62 -8.45 -13.31
C THR A 202 -2.87 -7.51 -14.48
N MET A 203 -3.87 -7.81 -15.30
CA MET A 203 -4.46 -6.88 -16.26
C MET A 203 -5.81 -6.42 -15.71
N GLY A 204 -5.81 -5.28 -15.00
CA GLY A 204 -6.99 -4.81 -14.25
C GLY A 204 -8.04 -4.13 -15.12
N VAL A 205 -7.63 -3.49 -16.23
CA VAL A 205 -8.52 -2.85 -17.20
C VAL A 205 -8.32 -3.48 -18.57
N ILE A 206 -9.43 -3.82 -19.25
CA ILE A 206 -9.49 -4.20 -20.66
C ILE A 206 -10.74 -3.55 -21.22
N ALA A 207 -10.57 -2.47 -21.96
CA ALA A 207 -11.69 -1.67 -22.52
C ALA A 207 -11.64 -1.68 -24.04
N PRO A 208 -12.39 -2.59 -24.69
CA PRO A 208 -12.45 -2.65 -26.16
C PRO A 208 -13.34 -1.56 -26.73
N TYR A 209 -12.94 -1.02 -27.89
CA TYR A 209 -13.74 -0.09 -28.66
C TYR A 209 -13.96 -0.65 -30.08
N PRO A 210 -15.20 -0.61 -30.64
CA PRO A 210 -16.39 0.06 -30.12
C PRO A 210 -17.20 -0.75 -29.10
N GLY A 211 -16.77 -1.96 -28.70
CA GLY A 211 -17.48 -2.75 -27.69
C GLY A 211 -18.82 -3.32 -28.15
N LEU A 212 -18.93 -3.66 -29.44
CA LEU A 212 -20.14 -4.18 -30.07
C LEU A 212 -19.95 -5.67 -30.43
N VAL A 213 -21.01 -6.47 -30.23
CA VAL A 213 -20.98 -7.93 -30.43
C VAL A 213 -20.60 -8.38 -31.83
N ASN A 214 -20.90 -7.56 -32.83
CA ASN A 214 -20.71 -7.88 -34.26
C ASN A 214 -19.57 -7.09 -34.92
N VAL A 215 -18.67 -6.50 -34.12
CA VAL A 215 -17.53 -5.71 -34.60
C VAL A 215 -16.24 -6.23 -33.98
N VAL A 216 -15.25 -6.51 -34.82
CA VAL A 216 -13.86 -6.79 -34.36
C VAL A 216 -13.33 -5.52 -33.68
N PRO A 217 -12.80 -5.60 -32.41
CA PRO A 217 -12.28 -4.45 -31.73
C PRO A 217 -11.13 -3.77 -32.50
N GLY A 218 -11.33 -2.51 -32.85
CA GLY A 218 -10.31 -1.70 -33.51
C GLY A 218 -9.34 -1.03 -32.56
N GLN A 219 -9.71 -0.92 -31.30
CA GLN A 219 -8.86 -0.38 -30.24
C GLN A 219 -9.14 -1.07 -28.91
N VAL A 220 -8.11 -1.22 -28.08
CA VAL A 220 -8.24 -1.60 -26.66
C VAL A 220 -7.36 -0.69 -25.82
N THR A 221 -7.93 -0.12 -24.77
CA THR A 221 -7.17 0.46 -23.66
C THR A 221 -7.05 -0.60 -22.56
N ALA A 222 -5.85 -0.82 -22.04
CA ALA A 222 -5.61 -1.81 -20.98
C ALA A 222 -4.57 -1.32 -19.98
N THR A 223 -4.52 -1.95 -18.80
CA THR A 223 -3.49 -1.70 -17.80
C THR A 223 -2.79 -3.00 -17.41
N VAL A 224 -1.51 -2.91 -17.07
CA VAL A 224 -0.72 -4.01 -16.50
C VAL A 224 -0.15 -3.56 -15.17
N ASP A 225 -0.33 -4.39 -14.15
CA ASP A 225 0.22 -4.24 -12.80
C ASP A 225 1.15 -5.43 -12.53
N LEU A 226 2.44 -5.16 -12.30
CA LEU A 226 3.45 -6.11 -11.90
C LEU A 226 3.93 -5.75 -10.50
N ARG A 227 4.08 -6.77 -9.63
CA ARG A 227 4.51 -6.58 -8.24
C ARG A 227 5.50 -7.67 -7.85
N ASP A 228 6.56 -7.27 -7.15
CA ASP A 228 7.54 -8.17 -6.55
C ASP A 228 8.35 -7.46 -5.46
N PRO A 229 8.71 -8.12 -4.35
CA PRO A 229 9.64 -7.56 -3.37
C PRO A 229 11.09 -7.49 -3.87
N ASP A 230 11.47 -8.28 -4.86
CA ASP A 230 12.79 -8.22 -5.48
C ASP A 230 12.78 -7.28 -6.70
N THR A 231 13.47 -6.16 -6.57
CA THR A 231 13.54 -5.13 -7.61
C THR A 231 14.16 -5.68 -8.91
N ALA A 232 15.15 -6.58 -8.82
CA ALA A 232 15.81 -7.13 -10.01
C ALA A 232 14.88 -8.12 -10.74
N LEU A 233 14.09 -8.91 -10.00
CA LEU A 233 13.06 -9.78 -10.58
C LEU A 233 11.94 -8.96 -11.22
N LEU A 234 11.52 -7.88 -10.56
CA LEU A 234 10.51 -6.98 -11.10
C LEU A 234 10.98 -6.28 -12.39
N ASP A 235 12.25 -5.83 -12.45
CA ASP A 235 12.84 -5.26 -13.66
C ASP A 235 12.92 -6.29 -14.79
N ALA A 236 13.30 -7.53 -14.48
CA ALA A 236 13.35 -8.61 -15.44
C ALA A 236 11.94 -8.99 -15.97
N ALA A 237 10.93 -8.96 -15.10
CA ALA A 237 9.54 -9.19 -15.48
C ALA A 237 9.01 -8.08 -16.38
N GLU A 238 9.30 -6.82 -16.05
CA GLU A 238 8.94 -5.67 -16.88
C GLU A 238 9.57 -5.78 -18.28
N ALA A 239 10.86 -6.07 -18.36
CA ALA A 239 11.53 -6.24 -19.63
C ALA A 239 10.92 -7.39 -20.46
N ALA A 240 10.55 -8.50 -19.82
CA ALA A 240 9.93 -9.64 -20.49
C ALA A 240 8.56 -9.29 -21.07
N ILE A 241 7.70 -8.59 -20.32
CA ILE A 241 6.37 -8.22 -20.82
C ILE A 241 6.44 -7.16 -21.91
N ILE A 242 7.37 -6.21 -21.85
CA ILE A 242 7.60 -5.22 -22.91
C ILE A 242 8.01 -5.93 -24.21
N ALA A 243 8.90 -6.92 -24.14
CA ALA A 243 9.26 -7.72 -25.31
C ALA A 243 8.05 -8.48 -25.88
N PHE A 244 7.17 -8.98 -25.01
CA PHE A 244 5.95 -9.66 -25.43
C PHE A 244 4.93 -8.70 -26.08
N TYR A 245 4.88 -7.43 -25.68
CA TYR A 245 4.03 -6.44 -26.39
C TYR A 245 4.41 -6.34 -27.87
N ALA A 246 5.70 -6.30 -28.18
CA ALA A 246 6.18 -6.26 -29.57
C ALA A 246 5.83 -7.53 -30.34
N GLU A 247 5.92 -8.69 -29.69
CA GLU A 247 5.52 -9.97 -30.30
C GLU A 247 4.02 -10.05 -30.55
N ALA A 248 3.19 -9.69 -29.57
CA ALA A 248 1.74 -9.66 -29.71
C ALA A 248 1.30 -8.70 -30.84
N ALA A 249 1.95 -7.55 -30.94
CA ALA A 249 1.70 -6.58 -31.99
C ALA A 249 1.97 -7.18 -33.40
N ARG A 250 3.09 -7.87 -33.54
CA ARG A 250 3.47 -8.54 -34.78
C ARG A 250 2.53 -9.69 -35.14
N LEU A 251 2.12 -10.51 -34.18
CA LEU A 251 1.26 -11.66 -34.39
C LEU A 251 -0.16 -11.26 -34.83
N GLU A 252 -0.70 -10.19 -34.28
CA GLU A 252 -2.05 -9.74 -34.54
C GLU A 252 -2.15 -8.59 -35.57
N GLY A 253 -1.00 -8.12 -36.07
CA GLY A 253 -0.97 -7.01 -37.04
C GLY A 253 -1.50 -5.69 -36.48
N VAL A 254 -1.25 -5.44 -35.19
CA VAL A 254 -1.71 -4.24 -34.45
C VAL A 254 -0.52 -3.38 -34.04
N THR A 255 -0.80 -2.15 -33.62
CA THR A 255 0.20 -1.29 -32.98
C THR A 255 -0.07 -1.28 -31.47
N ILE A 256 0.97 -1.51 -30.64
CA ILE A 256 0.87 -1.42 -29.19
C ILE A 256 1.80 -0.30 -28.72
N GLN A 257 1.21 0.70 -28.08
CA GLN A 257 1.93 1.73 -27.35
C GLN A 257 1.76 1.47 -25.86
N HIS A 258 2.83 1.62 -25.09
CA HIS A 258 2.78 1.51 -23.65
C HIS A 258 3.45 2.69 -22.98
N ARG A 259 2.97 3.04 -21.79
CA ARG A 259 3.55 4.05 -20.90
C ARG A 259 3.64 3.47 -19.51
N ARG A 260 4.82 3.55 -18.87
CA ARG A 260 4.94 3.26 -17.43
C ARG A 260 4.25 4.39 -16.68
N SER A 261 3.15 4.10 -15.97
CA SER A 261 2.38 5.07 -15.21
C SER A 261 2.84 5.16 -13.75
N ALA A 262 3.36 4.06 -13.18
CA ALA A 262 3.95 4.04 -11.84
C ALA A 262 5.15 3.09 -11.77
N ARG A 263 6.12 3.43 -10.93
CA ARG A 263 7.23 2.58 -10.54
C ARG A 263 7.68 2.94 -9.13
N THR A 264 7.47 2.04 -8.18
CA THR A 264 7.98 2.15 -6.81
C THR A 264 8.90 0.96 -6.53
N PRO A 265 10.08 1.17 -5.93
CA PRO A 265 10.93 0.07 -5.51
C PRO A 265 10.33 -0.65 -4.30
N TYR A 266 10.85 -1.84 -3.97
CA TYR A 266 10.63 -2.46 -2.68
C TYR A 266 11.13 -1.54 -1.55
N VAL A 267 10.33 -1.37 -0.53
CA VAL A 267 10.67 -0.62 0.68
C VAL A 267 10.84 -1.60 1.83
N ALA A 268 12.09 -1.84 2.24
CA ALA A 268 12.38 -2.68 3.40
C ALA A 268 12.10 -1.92 4.69
N PHE A 269 11.43 -2.57 5.64
CA PHE A 269 11.29 -2.04 6.99
C PHE A 269 12.52 -2.35 7.87
N ASP A 270 12.64 -1.62 8.96
CA ASP A 270 13.79 -1.69 9.87
C ASP A 270 13.90 -3.07 10.53
N ALA A 271 15.09 -3.67 10.45
CA ALA A 271 15.34 -5.04 10.94
C ALA A 271 15.26 -5.16 12.47
N ASP A 272 15.62 -4.10 13.23
CA ASP A 272 15.48 -4.10 14.69
C ASP A 272 14.02 -4.05 15.11
N ILE A 273 13.20 -3.25 14.41
CA ILE A 273 11.75 -3.23 14.65
C ILE A 273 11.12 -4.58 14.31
N GLN A 274 11.45 -5.19 13.16
CA GLN A 274 10.98 -6.53 12.82
C GLN A 274 11.31 -7.55 13.91
N ARG A 275 12.54 -7.55 14.41
CA ARG A 275 12.97 -8.42 15.51
C ARG A 275 12.16 -8.18 16.78
N ARG A 276 11.92 -6.91 17.16
CA ARG A 276 11.10 -6.55 18.33
C ARG A 276 9.65 -7.00 18.19
N VAL A 277 9.05 -6.87 17.01
CA VAL A 277 7.70 -7.38 16.72
C VAL A 277 7.67 -8.91 16.92
N ALA A 278 8.68 -9.61 16.38
CA ALA A 278 8.81 -11.05 16.55
C ALA A 278 8.95 -11.47 18.01
N GLU A 279 9.84 -10.80 18.76
CA GLU A 279 10.07 -11.06 20.19
C GLU A 279 8.81 -10.77 21.03
N ALA A 280 8.09 -9.69 20.75
CA ALA A 280 6.84 -9.36 21.42
C ALA A 280 5.75 -10.40 21.18
N ALA A 281 5.60 -10.88 19.93
CA ALA A 281 4.69 -11.96 19.60
C ALA A 281 5.04 -13.26 20.33
N ASP A 282 6.33 -13.65 20.30
CA ASP A 282 6.83 -14.85 21.00
C ASP A 282 6.59 -14.77 22.52
N ALA A 283 6.84 -13.61 23.13
CA ALA A 283 6.65 -13.40 24.58
C ALA A 283 5.18 -13.53 25.02
N ARG A 284 4.24 -13.27 24.09
CA ARG A 284 2.80 -13.45 24.31
C ARG A 284 2.30 -14.85 23.92
N GLY A 285 3.17 -15.70 23.39
CA GLY A 285 2.81 -17.05 22.91
C GLY A 285 2.01 -17.04 21.60
N PHE A 286 2.10 -15.97 20.82
CA PHE A 286 1.46 -15.89 19.50
C PHE A 286 2.32 -16.56 18.43
N SER A 287 1.67 -17.27 17.52
CA SER A 287 2.32 -17.73 16.30
C SER A 287 2.58 -16.54 15.37
N ARG A 288 3.72 -16.57 14.68
CA ARG A 288 4.13 -15.48 13.78
C ARG A 288 4.77 -15.95 12.49
N ALA A 289 4.68 -15.13 11.45
CA ALA A 289 5.39 -15.32 10.20
C ALA A 289 5.93 -14.00 9.66
N ALA A 290 7.07 -14.05 8.98
CA ALA A 290 7.54 -12.93 8.18
C ALA A 290 6.67 -12.81 6.92
N ILE A 291 6.25 -11.60 6.60
CA ILE A 291 5.36 -11.34 5.46
C ILE A 291 5.72 -10.02 4.78
N VAL A 292 5.60 -9.97 3.46
CA VAL A 292 5.71 -8.73 2.67
C VAL A 292 4.32 -8.16 2.47
N SER A 293 4.15 -6.85 2.67
CA SER A 293 2.87 -6.21 2.32
C SER A 293 2.66 -6.16 0.81
N GLY A 294 1.49 -6.59 0.39
CA GLY A 294 1.00 -6.46 -0.98
C GLY A 294 0.42 -5.08 -1.30
N ALA A 295 0.14 -4.27 -0.29
CA ALA A 295 -0.43 -2.92 -0.38
C ALA A 295 0.58 -1.85 0.05
N GLY A 296 0.39 -0.59 -0.39
CA GLY A 296 1.08 0.57 0.16
C GLY A 296 0.56 0.88 1.56
N HIS A 297 1.37 1.59 2.38
CA HIS A 297 1.00 2.02 3.73
C HIS A 297 1.76 3.29 4.11
N ASP A 298 1.24 4.07 5.05
CA ASP A 298 1.92 5.25 5.59
C ASP A 298 3.32 4.94 6.12
N ALA A 299 3.53 3.73 6.68
CA ALA A 299 4.85 3.26 7.12
C ALA A 299 5.91 3.30 6.01
N GLN A 300 5.52 3.11 4.74
CA GLN A 300 6.41 3.20 3.58
C GLN A 300 6.97 4.63 3.42
N GLU A 301 6.14 5.63 3.61
CA GLU A 301 6.57 7.03 3.57
C GLU A 301 7.42 7.39 4.80
N LEU A 302 6.98 6.97 6.00
CA LEU A 302 7.68 7.24 7.25
C LEU A 302 9.08 6.59 7.30
N SER A 303 9.28 5.45 6.63
CA SER A 303 10.59 4.78 6.51
C SER A 303 11.67 5.66 5.86
N ARG A 304 11.28 6.75 5.21
CA ARG A 304 12.21 7.75 4.63
C ARG A 304 12.81 8.68 5.68
N LEU A 305 12.14 8.83 6.83
CA LEU A 305 12.55 9.73 7.90
C LEU A 305 13.16 9.01 9.11
N CYS A 306 12.67 7.79 9.40
CA CYS A 306 13.05 7.07 10.62
C CYS A 306 12.94 5.56 10.43
N PRO A 307 13.51 4.74 11.34
CA PRO A 307 13.20 3.33 11.42
C PRO A 307 11.68 3.12 11.49
N ALA A 308 11.12 2.34 10.57
CA ALA A 308 9.71 2.05 10.50
C ALA A 308 9.45 0.55 10.45
N GLY A 309 8.30 0.10 10.96
CA GLY A 309 7.88 -1.28 10.90
C GLY A 309 6.39 -1.44 11.14
N MET A 310 5.86 -2.61 10.74
CA MET A 310 4.44 -2.90 10.82
C MET A 310 4.17 -4.26 11.47
N VAL A 311 2.99 -4.34 12.05
CA VAL A 311 2.39 -5.56 12.61
C VAL A 311 1.11 -5.85 11.84
N PHE A 312 1.03 -7.01 11.18
CA PHE A 312 -0.21 -7.46 10.57
C PHE A 312 -1.00 -8.40 11.47
N VAL A 313 -2.33 -8.26 11.41
CA VAL A 313 -3.28 -9.22 11.95
C VAL A 313 -4.04 -9.90 10.82
N PRO A 314 -4.45 -11.18 10.97
CA PRO A 314 -5.20 -11.88 9.93
C PRO A 314 -6.60 -11.29 9.77
N GLY A 315 -7.15 -11.41 8.55
CA GLY A 315 -8.55 -11.10 8.24
C GLY A 315 -9.39 -12.36 8.04
N GLU A 316 -10.68 -12.29 8.34
CA GLU A 316 -11.66 -13.32 8.02
C GLU A 316 -12.02 -13.28 6.52
N PHE A 317 -12.79 -14.26 6.04
CA PHE A 317 -13.23 -14.34 4.64
C PHE A 317 -12.09 -14.25 3.63
N ASP A 318 -11.04 -15.07 3.87
CA ASP A 318 -9.81 -15.10 3.06
C ASP A 318 -9.06 -13.75 3.02
N GLY A 319 -9.17 -12.98 4.11
CA GLY A 319 -8.50 -11.69 4.25
C GLY A 319 -9.00 -10.62 3.28
N ILE A 320 -10.27 -10.71 2.88
CA ILE A 320 -10.87 -9.73 1.96
C ILE A 320 -10.77 -8.32 2.54
N SER A 321 -10.25 -7.38 1.73
CA SER A 321 -10.23 -5.94 2.02
C SER A 321 -10.84 -5.15 0.86
N HIS A 322 -11.02 -3.83 1.02
CA HIS A 322 -11.75 -2.98 0.09
C HIS A 322 -13.17 -3.51 -0.19
N ASN A 323 -13.79 -4.05 0.83
CA ASN A 323 -15.09 -4.71 0.76
C ASN A 323 -15.84 -4.57 2.10
N PRO A 324 -17.16 -4.33 2.10
CA PRO A 324 -17.95 -4.22 3.33
C PRO A 324 -17.93 -5.47 4.23
N ARG A 325 -17.50 -6.62 3.71
CA ARG A 325 -17.34 -7.87 4.47
C ARG A 325 -15.99 -7.99 5.16
N GLU A 326 -15.10 -7.03 5.00
CA GLU A 326 -13.82 -6.97 5.69
C GLU A 326 -14.02 -7.11 7.21
N LEU A 327 -13.27 -8.02 7.81
CA LEU A 327 -13.40 -8.33 9.23
C LEU A 327 -12.09 -8.91 9.76
N SER A 328 -11.56 -8.30 10.80
CA SER A 328 -10.69 -8.94 11.77
C SER A 328 -11.44 -9.04 13.09
N THR A 329 -11.36 -10.20 13.76
CA THR A 329 -12.07 -10.43 15.02
C THR A 329 -11.49 -9.56 16.14
N GLU A 330 -12.28 -9.35 17.21
CA GLU A 330 -11.82 -8.62 18.40
C GLU A 330 -10.49 -9.18 18.93
N ARG A 331 -10.35 -10.51 18.95
CA ARG A 331 -9.13 -11.20 19.38
C ARG A 331 -7.95 -10.84 18.46
N GLN A 332 -8.10 -10.96 17.15
CA GLN A 332 -7.04 -10.65 16.18
C GLN A 332 -6.58 -9.19 16.32
N CYS A 333 -7.53 -8.26 16.42
CA CYS A 333 -7.22 -6.85 16.67
C CYS A 333 -6.48 -6.65 18.00
N ALA A 334 -6.96 -7.28 19.08
CA ALA A 334 -6.34 -7.18 20.39
C ALA A 334 -4.93 -7.78 20.41
N ASP A 335 -4.70 -8.91 19.72
CA ASP A 335 -3.39 -9.56 19.62
C ASP A 335 -2.38 -8.62 18.92
N GLY A 336 -2.77 -8.00 17.80
CA GLY A 336 -1.94 -7.02 17.10
C GLY A 336 -1.64 -5.76 17.91
N VAL A 337 -2.67 -5.19 18.58
CA VAL A 337 -2.50 -3.99 19.41
C VAL A 337 -1.66 -4.27 20.66
N ASN A 338 -1.74 -5.46 21.21
CA ASN A 338 -0.88 -5.90 22.32
C ASN A 338 0.60 -5.99 21.88
N VAL A 339 0.89 -6.51 20.70
CA VAL A 339 2.25 -6.50 20.14
C VAL A 339 2.71 -5.07 19.88
N LEU A 340 1.84 -4.21 19.30
CA LEU A 340 2.13 -2.78 19.11
C LEU A 340 2.50 -2.09 20.43
N LEU A 341 1.74 -2.34 21.50
CA LEU A 341 2.02 -1.81 22.86
C LEU A 341 3.41 -2.19 23.36
N ASP A 342 3.76 -3.48 23.27
CA ASP A 342 5.05 -3.97 23.77
C ASP A 342 6.22 -3.36 23.00
N VAL A 343 6.11 -3.30 21.66
CA VAL A 343 7.16 -2.72 20.82
C VAL A 343 7.27 -1.21 21.03
N ALA A 344 6.14 -0.49 21.11
CA ALA A 344 6.12 0.95 21.38
C ALA A 344 6.75 1.28 22.74
N CYS A 345 6.42 0.50 23.79
CA CYS A 345 7.03 0.66 25.10
C CYS A 345 8.54 0.38 25.06
N ALA A 346 8.97 -0.71 24.43
CA ALA A 346 10.38 -1.08 24.35
C ALA A 346 11.22 -0.02 23.61
N LEU A 347 10.66 0.61 22.57
CA LEU A 347 11.30 1.71 21.84
C LEU A 347 11.27 3.01 22.66
N ALA A 348 10.17 3.29 23.34
CA ALA A 348 10.03 4.52 24.15
C ALA A 348 10.89 4.55 25.41
N GLU A 349 11.40 3.41 25.87
CA GLU A 349 12.37 3.31 26.98
C GLU A 349 13.84 3.41 26.52
N GLN A 350 14.11 3.53 25.22
CA GLN A 350 15.48 3.67 24.71
C GLN A 350 16.07 5.03 25.10
N ALA A 351 17.32 5.02 25.57
CA ALA A 351 18.05 6.22 25.92
C ALA A 351 18.24 7.16 24.73
N ALA A 352 18.65 8.40 24.99
CA ALA A 352 19.00 9.35 23.95
C ALA A 352 20.08 8.79 23.02
N THR A 353 19.90 9.00 21.71
CA THR A 353 20.94 8.67 20.71
C THR A 353 22.06 9.73 20.76
N LEU A 354 23.20 9.42 20.14
CA LEU A 354 24.30 10.39 20.05
C LEU A 354 23.88 11.66 19.31
N GLU A 355 22.99 11.55 18.31
CA GLU A 355 22.45 12.68 17.57
C GLU A 355 21.53 13.56 18.43
N GLU A 356 20.78 12.97 19.36
CA GLU A 356 19.89 13.73 20.27
C GLU A 356 20.67 14.40 21.42
N LEU A 357 21.93 14.06 21.61
CA LEU A 357 22.80 14.62 22.63
C LEU A 357 23.72 15.73 22.09
N SER A 358 23.80 15.88 20.78
CA SER A 358 24.59 16.89 20.09
C SER A 358 23.76 18.14 19.79
#